data_6c03867346e43a5710edaf9addbee383
#
_entry.id   6c03867346e43a5710edaf9addbee383
#
_cell.length_a   1.000
_cell.length_b   1.000
_cell.length_c   1.000
_cell.angle_alpha   90.00
_cell.angle_beta   90.00
_cell.angle_gamma   90.00
#
_symmetry.space_group_name_H-M   'P 1'
#
loop_
_entity.id
_entity.type
_entity.pdbx_description
1 polymer ?
#
loop_
_entity_poly.entity_id
_entity_poly.type
_entity_poly.pdbx_seq_one_letter_code
_entity_poly.pdbx_strand_id
1 'polypeptide(L)'
;MAKILIVEDNALNIKLFCDLLAAHGHQPEAVTDSRNALDVARDFLPDLVITDIQLPHVSGLELIRLLRADERLASVPIMAVTAYSALGDEERIRAAGAQAYVSKPISVVRFAQTVDDLLAEQAPAAS
;
A
#
# COMPACT_ATOMS: atom_id res chain seq x y z
N MET A 1 4.27 -15.53 5.57
CA MET A 1 5.11 -14.31 5.49
C MET A 1 4.89 -13.62 4.15
N ALA A 2 4.44 -12.39 4.19
CA ALA A 2 4.13 -11.65 2.97
C ALA A 2 5.16 -10.55 2.72
N LYS A 3 5.44 -10.30 1.45
CA LYS A 3 6.28 -9.18 1.02
C LYS A 3 5.38 -7.96 0.85
N ILE A 4 5.66 -6.91 1.58
CA ILE A 4 4.83 -5.70 1.57
C ILE A 4 5.67 -4.49 1.20
N LEU A 5 5.29 -3.83 0.11
CA LEU A 5 5.95 -2.62 -0.34
C LEU A 5 5.25 -1.41 0.28
N ILE A 6 6.03 -0.53 0.89
CA ILE A 6 5.51 0.70 1.50
C ILE A 6 6.06 1.90 0.75
N VAL A 7 5.18 2.74 0.23
CA VAL A 7 5.58 3.98 -0.44
C VAL A 7 5.15 5.14 0.44
N GLU A 8 6.12 5.78 1.08
CA GLU A 8 5.88 6.82 2.07
C GLU A 8 7.13 7.69 2.17
N ASP A 9 6.97 9.00 2.21
CA ASP A 9 8.11 9.92 2.30
C ASP A 9 8.45 10.35 3.73
N ASN A 10 7.59 10.04 4.70
CA ASN A 10 7.81 10.42 6.09
C ASN A 10 8.50 9.29 6.85
N ALA A 11 9.70 9.56 7.37
CA ALA A 11 10.52 8.55 8.03
C ALA A 11 9.85 7.94 9.27
N LEU A 12 9.08 8.72 10.02
CA LEU A 12 8.40 8.23 11.21
C LEU A 12 7.28 7.25 10.83
N ASN A 13 6.55 7.56 9.77
CA ASN A 13 5.51 6.67 9.28
C ASN A 13 6.10 5.37 8.73
N ILE A 14 7.21 5.46 8.01
CA ILE A 14 7.92 4.28 7.50
C ILE A 14 8.30 3.37 8.67
N LYS A 15 8.89 3.94 9.71
CA LYS A 15 9.31 3.16 10.87
C LYS A 15 8.10 2.48 11.52
N LEU A 16 7.03 3.22 11.71
CA LEU A 16 5.82 2.67 12.32
C LEU A 16 5.27 1.50 11.50
N PHE A 17 5.11 1.68 10.20
CA PHE A 17 4.57 0.64 9.33
C PHE A 17 5.49 -0.58 9.28
N CYS A 18 6.79 -0.36 9.12
CA CYS A 18 7.74 -1.47 9.05
C CYS A 18 7.79 -2.26 10.35
N ASP A 19 7.79 -1.57 11.49
CA ASP A 19 7.80 -2.24 12.78
C ASP A 19 6.54 -3.07 13.00
N LEU A 20 5.37 -2.51 12.66
CA LEU A 20 4.10 -3.23 12.79
C LEU A 20 4.07 -4.46 11.89
N LEU A 21 4.47 -4.32 10.65
CA LEU A 21 4.43 -5.43 9.69
C LEU A 21 5.43 -6.51 10.07
N ALA A 22 6.62 -6.14 10.49
CA ALA A 22 7.63 -7.10 10.93
C ALA A 22 7.16 -7.86 12.18
N ALA A 23 6.47 -7.17 13.09
CA ALA A 23 5.93 -7.81 14.28
C ALA A 23 4.87 -8.86 13.94
N HIS A 24 4.18 -8.70 12.81
CA HIS A 24 3.19 -9.66 12.32
C HIS A 24 3.78 -10.71 11.36
N GLY A 25 5.09 -10.77 11.25
CA GLY A 25 5.76 -11.80 10.47
C GLY A 25 5.90 -11.48 8.98
N HIS A 26 5.65 -10.23 8.58
CA HIS A 26 5.77 -9.83 7.17
C HIS A 26 7.13 -9.24 6.88
N GLN A 27 7.46 -9.13 5.59
CA GLN A 27 8.71 -8.57 5.11
C GLN A 27 8.44 -7.22 4.44
N PRO A 28 8.63 -6.10 5.16
CA PRO A 28 8.40 -4.78 4.58
C PRO A 28 9.60 -4.29 3.77
N GLU A 29 9.34 -3.58 2.69
CA GLU A 29 10.32 -2.86 1.90
C GLU A 29 9.81 -1.44 1.72
N ALA A 30 10.57 -0.45 2.13
CA ALA A 30 10.13 0.94 2.07
C ALA A 30 10.77 1.68 0.91
N VAL A 31 9.98 2.49 0.22
CA VAL A 31 10.44 3.39 -0.83
C VAL A 31 10.06 4.80 -0.42
N THR A 32 11.06 5.67 -0.30
CA THR A 32 10.83 7.06 0.12
C THR A 32 10.55 7.99 -1.05
N ASP A 33 11.01 7.65 -2.23
CA ASP A 33 10.82 8.45 -3.44
C ASP A 33 9.86 7.74 -4.38
N SER A 34 8.68 8.31 -4.56
CA SER A 34 7.62 7.70 -5.37
C SER A 34 8.03 7.49 -6.84
N ARG A 35 9.03 8.23 -7.33
CA ARG A 35 9.53 8.04 -8.69
C ARG A 35 10.18 6.68 -8.89
N ASN A 36 10.66 6.07 -7.81
CA ASN A 36 11.32 4.76 -7.86
C ASN A 36 10.37 3.61 -7.54
N ALA A 37 9.15 3.92 -7.11
CA ALA A 37 8.25 2.91 -6.56
C ALA A 37 7.87 1.82 -7.57
N LEU A 38 7.59 2.19 -8.80
CA LEU A 38 7.20 1.22 -9.82
C LEU A 38 8.34 0.23 -10.12
N ASP A 39 9.56 0.74 -10.26
CA ASP A 39 10.72 -0.11 -10.52
C ASP A 39 11.00 -1.05 -9.35
N VAL A 40 10.92 -0.54 -8.13
CA VAL A 40 11.11 -1.37 -6.93
C VAL A 40 10.02 -2.43 -6.86
N ALA A 41 8.77 -2.07 -7.16
CA ALA A 41 7.67 -3.03 -7.15
C ALA A 41 7.87 -4.15 -8.17
N ARG A 42 8.37 -3.83 -9.34
CA ARG A 42 8.64 -4.83 -10.37
C ARG A 42 9.72 -5.82 -9.94
N ASP A 43 10.73 -5.35 -9.23
CA ASP A 43 11.82 -6.21 -8.76
C ASP A 43 11.43 -6.99 -7.52
N PHE A 44 10.75 -6.33 -6.59
CA PHE A 44 10.38 -6.94 -5.32
C PHE A 44 9.22 -7.92 -5.44
N LEU A 45 8.30 -7.66 -6.35
CA LEU A 45 7.06 -8.45 -6.57
C LEU A 45 6.30 -8.62 -5.26
N PRO A 46 5.77 -7.53 -4.70
CA PRO A 46 5.12 -7.58 -3.40
C PRO A 46 3.78 -8.32 -3.43
N ASP A 47 3.40 -8.83 -2.28
CA ASP A 47 2.07 -9.41 -2.07
C ASP A 47 1.03 -8.35 -1.74
N LEU A 48 1.48 -7.19 -1.28
CA LEU A 48 0.63 -6.06 -0.93
C LEU A 48 1.42 -4.77 -1.10
N VAL A 49 0.79 -3.72 -1.60
CA VAL A 49 1.38 -2.38 -1.67
C VAL A 49 0.60 -1.47 -0.73
N ILE A 50 1.31 -0.75 0.13
CA ILE A 50 0.74 0.29 0.99
C ILE A 50 1.34 1.61 0.53
N THR A 51 0.51 2.55 0.09
CA THR A 51 0.99 3.83 -0.40
C THR A 51 0.25 5.00 0.22
N ASP A 52 1.00 6.05 0.56
CA ASP A 52 0.41 7.33 0.88
C ASP A 52 -0.12 7.95 -0.42
N ILE A 53 -1.15 8.76 -0.31
CA ILE A 53 -1.72 9.46 -1.46
C ILE A 53 -0.98 10.78 -1.70
N GLN A 54 -0.58 11.46 -0.63
CA GLN A 54 0.15 12.74 -0.74
C GLN A 54 1.64 12.51 -0.80
N LEU A 55 2.15 12.29 -1.99
CA LEU A 55 3.58 12.10 -2.21
C LEU A 55 4.10 13.17 -3.15
N PRO A 56 5.34 13.66 -2.95
CA PRO A 56 5.96 14.55 -3.91
C PRO A 56 6.27 13.79 -5.20
N HIS A 57 6.37 14.50 -6.30
CA HIS A 57 6.70 13.98 -7.64
C HIS A 57 5.57 13.13 -8.23
N VAL A 58 5.50 11.85 -7.91
CA VAL A 58 4.41 10.99 -8.37
C VAL A 58 3.42 10.83 -7.22
N SER A 59 2.19 11.28 -7.41
CA SER A 59 1.17 11.16 -6.36
C SER A 59 0.78 9.69 -6.15
N GLY A 60 0.23 9.39 -4.98
CA GLY A 60 -0.24 8.04 -4.70
C GLY A 60 -1.31 7.58 -5.68
N LEU A 61 -2.22 8.47 -6.09
CA LEU A 61 -3.25 8.12 -7.08
C LEU A 61 -2.64 7.73 -8.42
N GLU A 62 -1.67 8.50 -8.87
CA GLU A 62 -0.98 8.19 -10.12
C GLU A 62 -0.20 6.88 -10.01
N LEU A 63 0.46 6.67 -8.88
CA LEU A 63 1.19 5.43 -8.64
C LEU A 63 0.27 4.23 -8.68
N ILE A 64 -0.90 4.31 -8.07
CA ILE A 64 -1.89 3.23 -8.09
C ILE A 64 -2.27 2.89 -9.54
N ARG A 65 -2.52 3.92 -10.37
CA ARG A 65 -2.84 3.70 -11.77
C ARG A 65 -1.70 3.03 -12.52
N LEU A 66 -0.46 3.45 -12.26
CA LEU A 66 0.73 2.86 -12.88
C LEU A 66 0.89 1.38 -12.49
N LEU A 67 0.64 1.07 -11.21
CA LEU A 67 0.72 -0.31 -10.75
C LEU A 67 -0.34 -1.18 -11.42
N ARG A 68 -1.55 -0.65 -11.57
CA ARG A 68 -2.64 -1.39 -12.23
C ARG A 68 -2.41 -1.59 -13.73
N ALA A 69 -1.65 -0.70 -14.35
CA ALA A 69 -1.32 -0.81 -15.77
C ALA A 69 -0.18 -1.80 -16.04
N ASP A 70 0.55 -2.21 -15.03
CA ASP A 70 1.67 -3.14 -15.17
C ASP A 70 1.15 -4.58 -15.05
N GLU A 71 1.45 -5.41 -16.04
CA GLU A 71 0.95 -6.78 -16.07
C GLU A 71 1.34 -7.62 -14.86
N ARG A 72 2.53 -7.38 -14.32
CA ARG A 72 3.04 -8.13 -13.17
C ARG A 72 2.39 -7.72 -11.87
N LEU A 73 1.85 -6.50 -11.82
CA LEU A 73 1.36 -5.88 -10.60
C LEU A 73 -0.15 -5.63 -10.61
N ALA A 74 -0.80 -5.94 -11.73
CA ALA A 74 -2.20 -5.59 -11.95
C ALA A 74 -3.16 -6.19 -10.93
N SER A 75 -2.82 -7.33 -10.34
CA SER A 75 -3.68 -8.00 -9.37
C SER A 75 -3.19 -7.89 -7.93
N VAL A 76 -2.07 -7.20 -7.69
CA VAL A 76 -1.55 -7.01 -6.32
C VAL A 76 -2.50 -6.09 -5.55
N PRO A 77 -2.94 -6.46 -4.35
CA PRO A 77 -3.78 -5.58 -3.56
C PRO A 77 -3.04 -4.30 -3.15
N ILE A 78 -3.76 -3.19 -3.17
CA ILE A 78 -3.20 -1.89 -2.82
C ILE A 78 -4.04 -1.27 -1.72
N MET A 79 -3.37 -0.87 -0.64
CA MET A 79 -3.99 -0.14 0.46
C MET A 79 -3.49 1.29 0.45
N ALA A 80 -4.42 2.24 0.34
CA ALA A 80 -4.09 3.65 0.38
C ALA A 80 -4.15 4.16 1.81
N VAL A 81 -3.18 4.98 2.19
CA VAL A 81 -3.15 5.62 3.50
C VAL A 81 -3.09 7.12 3.26
N THR A 82 -3.98 7.89 3.88
CA THR A 82 -4.04 9.31 3.59
C THR A 82 -4.53 10.13 4.79
N ALA A 83 -4.07 11.37 4.88
CA ALA A 83 -4.59 12.34 5.82
C ALA A 83 -5.89 12.99 5.33
N TYR A 84 -6.20 12.85 4.06
CA TYR A 84 -7.42 13.40 3.49
C TYR A 84 -8.63 12.55 3.87
N SER A 85 -9.69 13.22 4.26
CA SER A 85 -10.95 12.56 4.57
C SER A 85 -12.13 13.32 3.98
N ALA A 86 -11.90 14.09 2.91
CA ALA A 86 -12.96 14.82 2.25
C ALA A 86 -13.90 13.87 1.50
N LEU A 87 -15.14 14.31 1.34
CA LEU A 87 -16.11 13.54 0.58
C LEU A 87 -15.62 13.32 -0.85
N GLY A 88 -15.70 12.09 -1.30
CA GLY A 88 -15.30 11.73 -2.65
C GLY A 88 -13.85 11.28 -2.77
N ASP A 89 -13.00 11.49 -1.75
CA ASP A 89 -11.61 11.05 -1.81
C ASP A 89 -11.51 9.53 -1.84
N GLU A 90 -12.28 8.85 -1.01
CA GLU A 90 -12.28 7.39 -1.00
C GLU A 90 -12.72 6.84 -2.36
N GLU A 91 -13.73 7.43 -2.97
CA GLU A 91 -14.21 6.99 -4.28
C GLU A 91 -13.14 7.14 -5.35
N ARG A 92 -12.41 8.26 -5.36
CA ARG A 92 -11.33 8.49 -6.30
C ARG A 92 -10.19 7.50 -6.13
N ILE A 93 -9.85 7.23 -4.87
CA ILE A 93 -8.78 6.30 -4.53
C ILE A 93 -9.15 4.89 -4.98
N ARG A 94 -10.37 4.46 -4.71
CA ARG A 94 -10.83 3.14 -5.12
C ARG A 94 -10.98 3.04 -6.64
N ALA A 95 -11.44 4.11 -7.29
CA ALA A 95 -11.54 4.16 -8.74
C ALA A 95 -10.17 4.07 -9.42
N ALA A 96 -9.12 4.57 -8.78
CA ALA A 96 -7.76 4.43 -9.30
C ALA A 96 -7.25 2.99 -9.22
N GLY A 97 -7.81 2.17 -8.33
CA GLY A 97 -7.47 0.76 -8.24
C GLY A 97 -7.12 0.25 -6.86
N ALA A 98 -7.29 1.05 -5.80
CA ALA A 98 -7.02 0.60 -4.44
C ALA A 98 -8.17 -0.25 -3.91
N GLN A 99 -7.85 -1.34 -3.23
CA GLN A 99 -8.84 -2.21 -2.60
C GLN A 99 -9.23 -1.74 -1.21
N ALA A 100 -8.36 -0.98 -0.55
CA ALA A 100 -8.63 -0.50 0.80
C ALA A 100 -8.13 0.91 1.00
N TYR A 101 -8.69 1.56 1.99
CA TYR A 101 -8.41 2.95 2.32
C TYR A 101 -8.36 3.09 3.83
N VAL A 102 -7.29 3.68 4.34
CA VAL A 102 -7.13 3.94 5.77
C VAL A 102 -6.75 5.40 5.95
N SER A 103 -7.47 6.11 6.80
CA SER A 103 -7.16 7.52 7.08
C SER A 103 -6.21 7.66 8.25
N LYS A 104 -5.37 8.70 8.18
CA LYS A 104 -4.49 9.09 9.29
C LYS A 104 -5.26 9.95 10.29
N PRO A 105 -4.94 9.92 11.57
CA PRO A 105 -3.92 9.10 12.22
C PRO A 105 -4.31 7.63 12.25
N ILE A 106 -3.31 6.76 12.09
CA ILE A 106 -3.55 5.33 11.92
C ILE A 106 -3.88 4.67 13.25
N SER A 107 -4.97 3.89 13.26
CA SER A 107 -5.24 2.96 14.34
C SER A 107 -4.42 1.70 14.07
N VAL A 108 -3.56 1.32 15.00
CA VAL A 108 -2.69 0.15 14.86
C VAL A 108 -3.51 -1.12 14.60
N VAL A 109 -4.58 -1.30 15.37
CA VAL A 109 -5.44 -2.47 15.25
C VAL A 109 -6.10 -2.52 13.87
N ARG A 110 -6.66 -1.40 13.44
CA ARG A 110 -7.35 -1.33 12.15
C ARG A 110 -6.39 -1.51 10.97
N PHE A 111 -5.20 -0.94 11.09
CA PHE A 111 -4.17 -1.09 10.05
C PHE A 111 -3.80 -2.57 9.90
N ALA A 112 -3.48 -3.24 11.00
CA ALA A 112 -3.10 -4.65 10.97
C ALA A 112 -4.24 -5.52 10.44
N GLN A 113 -5.48 -5.24 10.85
CA GLN A 113 -6.64 -5.99 10.40
C GLN A 113 -6.84 -5.83 8.88
N THR A 114 -6.69 -4.63 8.37
CA THR A 114 -6.84 -4.36 6.93
C THR A 114 -5.78 -5.11 6.14
N VAL A 115 -4.53 -5.11 6.61
CA VAL A 115 -3.45 -5.85 5.97
C VAL A 115 -3.79 -7.34 5.91
N ASP A 116 -4.22 -7.92 7.02
CA ASP A 116 -4.56 -9.34 7.08
C ASP A 116 -5.72 -9.66 6.14
N ASP A 117 -6.73 -8.81 6.09
CA ASP A 117 -7.89 -9.02 5.23
C ASP A 117 -7.49 -9.01 3.75
N LEU A 118 -6.64 -8.06 3.34
CA LEU A 118 -6.21 -7.97 1.96
C LEU A 118 -5.33 -9.15 1.56
N LEU A 119 -4.46 -9.60 2.44
CA LEU A 119 -3.62 -10.77 2.18
C LEU A 119 -4.45 -12.05 2.12
N ALA A 120 -5.47 -12.16 2.94
CA ALA A 120 -6.37 -13.31 2.91
C ALA A 120 -7.14 -13.41 1.60
N GLU A 121 -7.55 -12.28 1.03
CA GLU A 121 -8.25 -12.24 -0.24
C GLU A 121 -7.38 -12.73 -1.40
N GLN A 122 -6.05 -12.62 -1.26
CA GLN A 122 -5.11 -13.07 -2.27
C GLN A 122 -4.69 -14.52 -2.08
N ALA A 123 -5.10 -15.15 -0.99
CA ALA A 123 -4.75 -16.54 -0.74
C ALA A 123 -5.42 -17.45 -1.79
N PRO A 124 -4.73 -18.50 -2.24
CA PRO A 124 -5.32 -19.42 -3.22
C PRO A 124 -6.62 -20.01 -2.72
N ALA A 125 -7.63 -19.98 -3.56
CA ALA A 125 -8.95 -20.50 -3.21
C ALA A 125 -8.96 -21.99 -2.99
N ALA A 126 -7.97 -22.68 -3.49
CA ALA A 126 -7.86 -24.12 -3.33
C ALA A 126 -7.46 -24.53 -1.92
N SER A 127 -7.18 -23.56 -1.19
CA SER A 127 -6.86 -23.79 0.19
C SER A 127 -8.03 -24.46 0.88
#